data_0dae5735946d6dbca25bc885009751be
#
_entry.id   0dae5735946d6dbca25bc885009751be
#
_cell.length_a   1.000
_cell.length_b   1.000
_cell.length_c   1.000
_cell.angle_alpha   90.00
_cell.angle_beta   90.00
_cell.angle_gamma   90.00
#
_symmetry.space_group_name_H-M   'P 1'
#
loop_
_entity.id
_entity.type
_entity.pdbx_description
1 polymer ?
#
loop_
_entity_poly.entity_id
_entity_poly.type
_entity_poly.pdbx_seq_one_letter_code
_entity_poly.pdbx_strand_id
1 'polypeptide(L)'
;MKKDTKLILIVLAGIFAVQGTQNKAFTLEEQVNTAQSDIRVQEKRRVDLVYNLSDCVMQYDKHEAETLTAIVEGRGSSGDIENVATAITAVSEAYPELKSNENYKELMNELSITENLIAEYRSNFNKQVKEYNRYVRQFPARLFLNILGYETQTYDYLDYNAPVDAPQNLFGD
;
A
#
# COMPACT_ATOMS: atom_id res chain seq x y z
N MET A 1 -46.61 -13.56 -31.74
CA MET A 1 -46.24 -14.16 -30.43
C MET A 1 -44.79 -14.64 -30.34
N LYS A 2 -44.30 -15.61 -31.14
CA LYS A 2 -42.92 -16.13 -31.01
C LYS A 2 -41.80 -15.11 -31.31
N LYS A 3 -42.01 -14.08 -32.16
CA LYS A 3 -41.01 -13.04 -32.46
C LYS A 3 -40.91 -12.02 -31.31
N ASP A 4 -42.01 -11.61 -30.77
CA ASP A 4 -42.11 -10.61 -29.71
C ASP A 4 -41.49 -11.13 -28.39
N THR A 5 -41.70 -12.41 -28.07
CA THR A 5 -41.09 -13.08 -26.92
C THR A 5 -39.55 -13.14 -27.04
N LYS A 6 -39.03 -13.41 -28.26
CA LYS A 6 -37.57 -13.41 -28.50
C LYS A 6 -36.97 -11.99 -28.34
N LEU A 7 -37.67 -10.98 -28.83
CA LEU A 7 -37.23 -9.58 -28.70
C LEU A 7 -37.15 -9.15 -27.24
N ILE A 8 -38.19 -9.47 -26.46
CA ILE A 8 -38.22 -9.18 -25.02
C ILE A 8 -37.05 -9.89 -24.28
N LEU A 9 -36.78 -11.13 -24.59
CA LEU A 9 -35.65 -11.88 -23.99
C LEU A 9 -34.29 -11.25 -24.35
N ILE A 10 -34.10 -10.78 -25.56
CA ILE A 10 -32.87 -10.11 -25.98
C ILE A 10 -32.68 -8.77 -25.22
N VAL A 11 -33.76 -8.00 -25.08
CA VAL A 11 -33.72 -6.73 -24.33
C VAL A 11 -33.41 -6.97 -22.86
N LEU A 12 -34.06 -7.95 -22.23
CA LEU A 12 -33.79 -8.32 -20.84
C LEU A 12 -32.35 -8.78 -20.64
N ALA A 13 -31.82 -9.64 -21.53
CA ALA A 13 -30.42 -10.08 -21.49
C ALA A 13 -29.45 -8.89 -21.64
N GLY A 14 -29.77 -7.92 -22.49
CA GLY A 14 -29.01 -6.68 -22.64
C GLY A 14 -28.97 -5.86 -21.34
N ILE A 15 -30.12 -5.68 -20.69
CA ILE A 15 -30.22 -4.96 -19.39
C ILE A 15 -29.38 -5.66 -18.32
N PHE A 16 -29.47 -6.98 -18.19
CA PHE A 16 -28.68 -7.74 -17.24
C PHE A 16 -27.16 -7.63 -17.51
N ALA A 17 -26.76 -7.65 -18.77
CA ALA A 17 -25.35 -7.50 -19.15
C ALA A 17 -24.80 -6.11 -18.77
N VAL A 18 -25.58 -5.08 -19.00
CA VAL A 18 -25.23 -3.68 -18.66
C VAL A 18 -25.12 -3.49 -17.15
N GLN A 19 -26.12 -3.96 -16.37
CA GLN A 19 -26.08 -3.88 -14.91
C GLN A 19 -24.94 -4.72 -14.32
N GLY A 20 -24.71 -5.92 -14.84
CA GLY A 20 -23.58 -6.77 -14.42
C GLY A 20 -22.22 -6.11 -14.65
N THR A 21 -22.10 -5.33 -15.74
CA THR A 21 -20.89 -4.57 -16.03
C THR A 21 -20.65 -3.46 -15.01
N GLN A 22 -21.69 -2.70 -14.65
CA GLN A 22 -21.60 -1.64 -13.64
C GLN A 22 -21.26 -2.20 -12.27
N ASN A 23 -21.95 -3.25 -11.84
CA ASN A 23 -21.69 -3.90 -10.56
C ASN A 23 -20.24 -4.42 -10.46
N LYS A 24 -19.70 -4.96 -11.56
CA LYS A 24 -18.31 -5.38 -11.62
C LYS A 24 -17.33 -4.21 -11.51
N ALA A 25 -17.64 -3.06 -12.14
CA ALA A 25 -16.83 -1.86 -12.01
C ALA A 25 -16.79 -1.35 -10.56
N PHE A 26 -17.95 -1.25 -9.89
CA PHE A 26 -18.03 -0.89 -8.47
C PHE A 26 -17.26 -1.86 -7.57
N THR A 27 -17.37 -3.17 -7.82
CA THR A 27 -16.63 -4.17 -7.05
C THR A 27 -15.12 -3.96 -7.16
N LEU A 28 -14.62 -3.71 -8.36
CA LEU A 28 -13.20 -3.48 -8.60
C LEU A 28 -12.71 -2.15 -7.99
N GLU A 29 -13.55 -1.11 -8.05
CA GLU A 29 -13.28 0.17 -7.40
C GLU A 29 -13.16 0.01 -5.88
N GLU A 30 -14.08 -0.72 -5.26
CA GLU A 30 -14.05 -1.01 -3.83
C GLU A 30 -12.83 -1.84 -3.44
N GLN A 31 -12.38 -2.78 -4.29
CA GLN A 31 -11.15 -3.54 -4.08
C GLN A 31 -9.91 -2.64 -4.08
N VAL A 32 -9.85 -1.63 -4.95
CA VAL A 32 -8.77 -0.63 -4.95
C VAL A 32 -8.79 0.19 -3.66
N ASN A 33 -9.96 0.69 -3.24
CA ASN A 33 -10.12 1.48 -2.03
C ASN A 33 -9.75 0.68 -0.77
N THR A 34 -10.15 -0.58 -0.71
CA THR A 34 -9.80 -1.50 0.38
C THR A 34 -8.29 -1.71 0.43
N ALA A 35 -7.65 -2.03 -0.70
CA ALA A 35 -6.21 -2.23 -0.76
C ALA A 35 -5.43 -0.96 -0.34
N GLN A 36 -5.94 0.23 -0.66
CA GLN A 36 -5.35 1.49 -0.20
C GLN A 36 -5.49 1.66 1.33
N SER A 37 -6.64 1.27 1.88
CA SER A 37 -6.87 1.31 3.33
C SER A 37 -5.93 0.36 4.08
N ASP A 38 -5.69 -0.83 3.54
CA ASP A 38 -4.78 -1.82 4.14
C ASP A 38 -3.35 -1.28 4.25
N ILE A 39 -2.87 -0.55 3.24
CA ILE A 39 -1.57 0.13 3.30
C ILE A 39 -1.53 1.13 4.46
N ARG A 40 -2.54 1.99 4.58
CA ARG A 40 -2.61 3.02 5.63
C ARG A 40 -2.60 2.42 7.04
N VAL A 41 -3.24 1.27 7.22
CA VAL A 41 -3.24 0.55 8.51
C VAL A 41 -1.81 0.13 8.89
N GLN A 42 -1.06 -0.42 7.94
CA GLN A 42 0.32 -0.83 8.21
C GLN A 42 1.27 0.35 8.37
N GLU A 43 1.08 1.42 7.60
CA GLU A 43 1.84 2.66 7.77
C GLU A 43 1.62 3.28 9.16
N LYS A 44 0.38 3.24 9.67
CA LYS A 44 0.11 3.65 11.05
C LYS A 44 0.82 2.74 12.07
N ARG A 45 0.74 1.42 11.88
CA ARG A 45 1.45 0.48 12.77
C ARG A 45 2.95 0.73 12.79
N ARG A 46 3.56 1.03 11.64
CA ARG A 46 4.96 1.42 11.55
C ARG A 46 5.27 2.64 12.42
N VAL A 47 4.45 3.69 12.34
CA VAL A 47 4.58 4.89 13.17
C VAL A 47 4.54 4.54 14.66
N ASP A 48 3.55 3.75 15.09
CA ASP A 48 3.40 3.33 16.48
C ASP A 48 4.63 2.52 16.97
N LEU A 49 5.18 1.65 16.12
CA LEU A 49 6.40 0.88 16.43
C LEU A 49 7.63 1.78 16.58
N VAL A 50 7.78 2.81 15.74
CA VAL A 50 8.91 3.74 15.85
C VAL A 50 8.82 4.59 17.13
N TYR A 51 7.61 5.01 17.53
CA TYR A 51 7.45 5.67 18.85
C TYR A 51 7.86 4.74 20.00
N ASN A 52 7.43 3.50 19.99
CA ASN A 52 7.84 2.52 21.02
C ASN A 52 9.36 2.27 21.01
N LEU A 53 9.98 2.23 19.83
CA LEU A 53 11.44 2.14 19.73
C LEU A 53 12.13 3.39 20.26
N SER A 54 11.58 4.58 19.99
CA SER A 54 12.08 5.84 20.55
C SER A 54 12.03 5.84 22.08
N ASP A 55 10.97 5.34 22.68
CA ASP A 55 10.84 5.20 24.13
C ASP A 55 11.90 4.23 24.73
N CYS A 56 12.20 3.13 24.01
CA CYS A 56 13.30 2.24 24.43
C CYS A 56 14.66 2.94 24.37
N VAL A 57 14.91 3.73 23.33
CA VAL A 57 16.16 4.48 23.16
C VAL A 57 16.31 5.60 24.18
N MET A 58 15.21 6.24 24.58
CA MET A 58 15.20 7.35 25.54
C MET A 58 15.87 7.00 26.89
N GLN A 59 15.86 5.73 27.26
CA GLN A 59 16.53 5.24 28.48
C GLN A 59 18.05 5.30 28.37
N TYR A 60 18.60 5.35 27.17
CA TYR A 60 20.04 5.35 26.87
C TYR A 60 20.52 6.73 26.41
N ASP A 61 19.78 7.36 25.51
CA ASP A 61 20.07 8.70 25.00
C ASP A 61 18.79 9.44 24.56
N LYS A 62 18.53 10.57 25.23
CA LYS A 62 17.36 11.39 24.95
C LYS A 62 17.44 12.06 23.57
N HIS A 63 18.62 12.47 23.13
CA HIS A 63 18.80 13.18 21.85
C HIS A 63 18.53 12.26 20.67
N GLU A 64 19.00 11.03 20.72
CA GLU A 64 18.75 10.02 19.68
C GLU A 64 17.27 9.63 19.61
N ALA A 65 16.58 9.52 20.76
CA ALA A 65 15.16 9.29 20.82
C ALA A 65 14.35 10.44 20.17
N GLU A 66 14.70 11.69 20.45
CA GLU A 66 14.10 12.87 19.83
C GLU A 66 14.33 12.89 18.31
N THR A 67 15.49 12.45 17.85
CA THR A 67 15.81 12.31 16.42
C THR A 67 14.92 11.29 15.73
N LEU A 68 14.72 10.09 16.32
CA LEU A 68 13.82 9.07 15.78
C LEU A 68 12.37 9.59 15.69
N THR A 69 11.90 10.27 16.73
CA THR A 69 10.55 10.85 16.76
C THR A 69 10.38 11.92 15.69
N ALA A 70 11.36 12.83 15.52
CA ALA A 70 11.33 13.89 14.52
C ALA A 70 11.30 13.35 13.08
N ILE A 71 11.99 12.22 12.81
CA ILE A 71 11.96 11.57 11.51
C ILE A 71 10.54 11.07 11.18
N VAL A 72 9.80 10.56 12.15
CA VAL A 72 8.43 10.07 11.95
C VAL A 72 7.44 11.21 11.79
N GLU A 73 7.53 12.25 12.63
CA GLU A 73 6.60 13.39 12.61
C GLU A 73 6.76 14.28 11.37
N GLY A 74 7.98 14.44 10.87
CA GLY A 74 8.26 15.31 9.72
C GLY A 74 7.79 14.78 8.38
N ARG A 75 7.22 13.56 8.28
CA ARG A 75 7.16 12.85 7.00
C ARG A 75 5.95 11.95 6.80
N GLY A 76 4.89 12.54 6.33
CA GLY A 76 3.75 11.82 5.76
C GLY A 76 4.00 11.20 4.37
N SER A 77 5.24 11.08 3.88
CA SER A 77 5.56 10.65 2.51
C SER A 77 6.46 9.43 2.47
N SER A 78 6.21 8.57 1.52
CA SER A 78 6.82 7.24 1.30
C SER A 78 8.35 7.18 1.11
N GLY A 79 9.07 8.31 1.16
CA GLY A 79 10.50 8.39 0.84
C GLY A 79 11.48 8.09 2.00
N ASP A 80 10.97 7.90 3.22
CA ASP A 80 11.81 8.02 4.41
C ASP A 80 11.97 6.76 5.25
N ILE A 81 11.51 5.62 4.75
CA ILE A 81 11.69 4.30 5.39
C ILE A 81 13.18 3.98 5.54
N GLU A 82 13.98 4.25 4.51
CA GLU A 82 15.41 4.04 4.52
C GLU A 82 16.11 4.90 5.59
N ASN A 83 15.63 6.11 5.80
CA ASN A 83 16.15 7.01 6.81
C ASN A 83 15.79 6.58 8.24
N VAL A 84 14.60 6.04 8.47
CA VAL A 84 14.21 5.48 9.78
C VAL A 84 15.05 4.25 10.10
N ALA A 85 15.18 3.30 9.18
CA ALA A 85 15.99 2.10 9.36
C ALA A 85 17.46 2.45 9.58
N THR A 86 17.99 3.42 8.83
CA THR A 86 19.37 3.91 8.96
C THR A 86 19.57 4.59 10.31
N ALA A 87 18.66 5.44 10.76
CA ALA A 87 18.73 6.11 12.07
C ALA A 87 18.69 5.09 13.22
N ILE A 88 17.78 4.11 13.17
CA ILE A 88 17.69 3.04 14.18
C ILE A 88 18.97 2.20 14.19
N THR A 89 19.55 1.89 13.04
CA THR A 89 20.80 1.15 12.94
C THR A 89 21.95 1.93 13.57
N ALA A 90 22.10 3.22 13.25
CA ALA A 90 23.13 4.08 13.84
C ALA A 90 23.04 4.14 15.37
N VAL A 91 21.81 4.30 15.91
CA VAL A 91 21.59 4.27 17.37
C VAL A 91 22.02 2.92 17.95
N SER A 92 21.65 1.81 17.32
CA SER A 92 22.02 0.47 17.81
C SER A 92 23.51 0.18 17.76
N GLU A 93 24.24 0.83 16.87
CA GLU A 93 25.71 0.74 16.81
C GLU A 93 26.38 1.58 17.89
N ALA A 94 25.83 2.75 18.22
CA ALA A 94 26.32 3.61 19.28
C ALA A 94 26.09 3.02 20.68
N TYR A 95 25.01 2.25 20.86
CA TYR A 95 24.59 1.68 22.14
C TYR A 95 24.47 0.14 22.08
N PRO A 96 25.58 -0.62 22.24
CA PRO A 96 25.55 -2.09 22.16
C PRO A 96 24.63 -2.76 23.20
N GLU A 97 24.41 -2.11 24.34
CA GLU A 97 23.53 -2.60 25.39
C GLU A 97 22.06 -2.62 24.91
N LEU A 98 21.67 -1.69 24.03
CA LEU A 98 20.36 -1.66 23.43
C LEU A 98 20.09 -2.92 22.58
N LYS A 99 21.10 -3.40 21.87
CA LYS A 99 21.01 -4.67 21.11
C LYS A 99 20.75 -5.89 22.00
N SER A 100 21.06 -5.80 23.28
CA SER A 100 20.78 -6.87 24.24
C SER A 100 19.40 -6.79 24.87
N ASN A 101 18.72 -5.65 24.74
CA ASN A 101 17.38 -5.42 25.28
C ASN A 101 16.34 -6.25 24.49
N GLU A 102 15.56 -7.07 25.21
CA GLU A 102 14.59 -7.97 24.58
C GLU A 102 13.44 -7.20 23.92
N ASN A 103 12.93 -6.14 24.59
CA ASN A 103 11.86 -5.30 24.04
C ASN A 103 12.30 -4.63 22.73
N TYR A 104 13.54 -4.12 22.69
CA TYR A 104 14.10 -3.52 21.48
C TYR A 104 14.17 -4.53 20.33
N LYS A 105 14.63 -5.76 20.60
CA LYS A 105 14.71 -6.82 19.60
C LYS A 105 13.33 -7.20 19.04
N GLU A 106 12.34 -7.30 19.93
CA GLU A 106 10.97 -7.62 19.54
C GLU A 106 10.37 -6.51 18.66
N LEU A 107 10.50 -5.25 19.07
CA LEU A 107 10.05 -4.09 18.29
C LEU A 107 10.73 -4.01 16.92
N MET A 108 12.04 -4.28 16.84
CA MET A 108 12.77 -4.31 15.56
C MET A 108 12.29 -5.43 14.65
N ASN A 109 12.01 -6.60 15.22
CA ASN A 109 11.44 -7.72 14.46
C ASN A 109 10.03 -7.37 13.94
N GLU A 110 9.18 -6.79 14.77
CA GLU A 110 7.85 -6.33 14.37
C GLU A 110 7.91 -5.24 13.31
N LEU A 111 8.86 -4.31 13.41
CA LEU A 111 9.08 -3.29 12.39
C LEU A 111 9.47 -3.92 11.05
N SER A 112 10.39 -4.87 11.05
CA SER A 112 10.79 -5.60 9.82
C SER A 112 9.62 -6.35 9.19
N ILE A 113 8.78 -7.01 9.99
CA ILE A 113 7.56 -7.66 9.51
C ILE A 113 6.59 -6.64 8.91
N THR A 114 6.40 -5.50 9.57
CA THR A 114 5.51 -4.43 9.13
C THR A 114 5.96 -3.84 7.79
N GLU A 115 7.27 -3.62 7.59
CA GLU A 115 7.83 -3.15 6.32
C GLU A 115 7.58 -4.15 5.17
N ASN A 116 7.75 -5.44 5.44
CA ASN A 116 7.43 -6.49 4.45
C ASN A 116 5.94 -6.49 4.10
N LEU A 117 5.05 -6.33 5.09
CA LEU A 117 3.61 -6.23 4.86
C LEU A 117 3.25 -4.98 4.05
N ILE A 118 3.86 -3.82 4.32
CA ILE A 118 3.65 -2.60 3.54
C ILE A 118 4.03 -2.85 2.07
N ALA A 119 5.16 -3.50 1.81
CA ALA A 119 5.58 -3.83 0.45
C ALA A 119 4.60 -4.78 -0.25
N GLU A 120 4.10 -5.79 0.46
CA GLU A 120 3.10 -6.72 -0.05
C GLU A 120 1.76 -6.01 -0.38
N TYR A 121 1.24 -5.20 0.54
CA TYR A 121 -0.01 -4.46 0.34
C TYR A 121 0.09 -3.43 -0.78
N ARG A 122 1.23 -2.76 -0.95
CA ARG A 122 1.49 -1.87 -2.09
C ARG A 122 1.48 -2.63 -3.42
N SER A 123 2.10 -3.82 -3.45
CA SER A 123 2.04 -4.70 -4.62
C SER A 123 0.61 -5.14 -4.94
N ASN A 124 -0.17 -5.51 -3.91
CA ASN A 124 -1.58 -5.84 -4.06
C ASN A 124 -2.40 -4.66 -4.58
N PHE A 125 -2.21 -3.46 -4.04
CA PHE A 125 -2.87 -2.24 -4.52
C PHE A 125 -2.63 -2.04 -6.02
N ASN A 126 -1.38 -2.09 -6.47
CA ASN A 126 -1.03 -1.96 -7.88
C ASN A 126 -1.70 -3.03 -8.75
N LYS A 127 -1.88 -4.24 -8.22
CA LYS A 127 -2.62 -5.31 -8.89
C LYS A 127 -4.10 -4.96 -9.03
N GLN A 128 -4.74 -4.46 -7.98
CA GLN A 128 -6.15 -4.05 -8.02
C GLN A 128 -6.35 -2.86 -8.98
N VAL A 129 -5.46 -1.87 -8.95
CA VAL A 129 -5.46 -0.74 -9.91
C VAL A 129 -5.36 -1.24 -11.35
N LYS A 130 -4.46 -2.19 -11.61
CA LYS A 130 -4.32 -2.80 -12.94
C LYS A 130 -5.61 -3.48 -13.39
N GLU A 131 -6.25 -4.24 -12.51
CA GLU A 131 -7.49 -4.96 -12.82
C GLU A 131 -8.64 -3.99 -13.11
N TYR A 132 -8.83 -2.97 -12.28
CA TYR A 132 -9.82 -1.92 -12.49
C TYR A 132 -9.58 -1.18 -13.81
N ASN A 133 -8.39 -0.61 -13.99
CA ASN A 133 -8.04 0.16 -15.18
C ASN A 133 -8.20 -0.65 -16.47
N ARG A 134 -7.86 -1.94 -16.44
CA ARG A 134 -8.07 -2.85 -17.58
C ARG A 134 -9.54 -3.05 -17.85
N TYR A 135 -10.35 -3.32 -16.81
CA TYR A 135 -11.76 -3.62 -16.94
C TYR A 135 -12.54 -2.45 -17.56
N VAL A 136 -12.37 -1.24 -17.03
CA VAL A 136 -13.11 -0.05 -17.49
C VAL A 136 -12.73 0.40 -18.91
N ARG A 137 -11.55 0.00 -19.40
CA ARG A 137 -11.04 0.36 -20.74
C ARG A 137 -11.34 -0.66 -21.82
N GLN A 138 -11.65 -1.92 -21.45
CA GLN A 138 -11.85 -2.99 -22.42
C GLN A 138 -13.29 -3.04 -22.95
N PHE A 139 -13.44 -3.50 -24.21
CA PHE A 139 -14.75 -3.81 -24.77
C PHE A 139 -15.28 -5.15 -24.20
N PRO A 140 -16.59 -5.33 -23.92
CA PRO A 140 -17.69 -4.35 -24.10
C PRO A 140 -17.90 -3.43 -22.88
N ALA A 141 -17.19 -3.61 -21.75
CA ALA A 141 -17.40 -2.89 -20.50
C ALA A 141 -17.37 -1.37 -20.70
N ARG A 142 -16.36 -0.85 -21.40
CA ARG A 142 -16.24 0.58 -21.72
C ARG A 142 -17.50 1.17 -22.36
N LEU A 143 -18.10 0.45 -23.32
CA LEU A 143 -19.29 0.91 -24.01
C LEU A 143 -20.49 0.98 -23.05
N PHE A 144 -20.69 -0.06 -22.26
CA PHE A 144 -21.82 -0.13 -21.33
C PHE A 144 -21.70 0.90 -20.19
N LEU A 145 -20.51 1.10 -19.66
CA LEU A 145 -20.24 2.11 -18.64
C LEU A 145 -20.50 3.53 -19.16
N ASN A 146 -20.10 3.83 -20.39
CA ASN A 146 -20.39 5.11 -21.03
C ASN A 146 -21.90 5.34 -21.24
N ILE A 147 -22.65 4.33 -21.66
CA ILE A 147 -24.11 4.41 -21.83
C ILE A 147 -24.81 4.69 -20.49
N LEU A 148 -24.30 4.11 -19.40
CA LEU A 148 -24.82 4.30 -18.04
C LEU A 148 -24.40 5.63 -17.41
N GLY A 149 -23.51 6.41 -18.04
CA GLY A 149 -22.95 7.62 -17.44
C GLY A 149 -22.05 7.34 -16.22
N TYR A 150 -21.44 6.14 -16.16
CA TYR A 150 -20.53 5.79 -15.07
C TYR A 150 -19.24 6.62 -15.19
N GLU A 151 -18.95 7.40 -14.14
CA GLU A 151 -17.71 8.16 -14.04
C GLU A 151 -16.56 7.23 -13.66
N THR A 152 -15.71 6.92 -14.64
CA THR A 152 -14.54 6.09 -14.38
C THR A 152 -13.53 6.85 -13.55
N GLN A 153 -13.13 6.28 -12.40
CA GLN A 153 -12.06 6.81 -11.58
C GLN A 153 -10.70 6.58 -12.25
N THR A 154 -9.76 7.45 -11.97
CA THR A 154 -8.38 7.29 -12.41
C THR A 154 -7.52 6.96 -11.21
N TYR A 155 -6.93 5.78 -11.21
CA TYR A 155 -6.00 5.34 -10.19
C TYR A 155 -4.60 5.24 -10.79
N ASP A 156 -3.64 5.89 -10.11
CA ASP A 156 -2.23 5.79 -10.45
C ASP A 156 -1.59 4.63 -9.69
N TYR A 157 -0.58 4.04 -10.30
CA TYR A 157 0.24 3.04 -9.63
C TYR A 157 1.12 3.70 -8.58
N LEU A 158 1.27 3.03 -7.45
CA LEU A 158 2.31 3.40 -6.50
C LEU A 158 3.66 3.05 -7.12
N ASP A 159 4.51 4.04 -7.25
CA ASP A 159 5.87 3.87 -7.75
C ASP A 159 6.81 3.55 -6.59
N TYR A 160 7.72 2.64 -6.84
CA TYR A 160 8.81 2.32 -5.92
C TYR A 160 10.02 3.08 -6.44
N ASN A 161 10.43 4.14 -5.74
CA ASN A 161 11.70 4.82 -5.99
C ASN A 161 12.86 3.93 -5.49
N ALA A 162 12.93 2.69 -5.99
CA ALA A 162 14.12 1.88 -5.80
C ALA A 162 15.21 2.39 -6.72
N PRO A 163 16.45 2.51 -6.25
CA PRO A 163 17.59 2.79 -7.13
C PRO A 163 17.59 1.78 -8.28
N VAL A 164 17.70 2.27 -9.51
CA VAL A 164 17.71 1.41 -10.71
C VAL A 164 18.91 0.48 -10.73
N ASP A 165 19.98 0.87 -10.08
CA ASP A 165 21.21 0.09 -9.96
C ASP A 165 21.32 -0.50 -8.55
N ALA A 166 21.46 -1.82 -8.47
CA ALA A 166 21.84 -2.47 -7.22
C ALA A 166 23.17 -1.89 -6.75
N PRO A 167 23.35 -1.58 -5.45
CA PRO A 167 24.61 -1.07 -4.95
C PRO A 167 25.73 -2.07 -5.29
N GLN A 168 26.66 -1.60 -6.09
CA GLN A 168 27.87 -2.38 -6.42
C GLN A 168 28.85 -2.20 -5.26
N ASN A 169 29.42 -3.27 -4.76
CA ASN A 169 30.33 -3.35 -3.59
C ASN A 169 29.64 -3.40 -2.22
N LEU A 170 28.66 -4.28 -2.07
CA LEU A 170 28.06 -4.63 -0.76
C LEU A 170 29.07 -5.25 0.22
N PHE A 171 30.23 -5.71 -0.24
CA PHE A 171 31.21 -6.43 0.56
C PHE A 171 32.62 -5.83 0.46
N GLY A 172 32.72 -4.53 0.16
CA GLY A 172 34.00 -3.78 0.09
C GLY A 172 35.25 -4.62 -0.10
N ASP A 173 36.05 -4.31 -1.10
CA ASP A 173 37.40 -4.89 -1.26
C ASP A 173 38.31 -4.53 -0.08
#